data_9d04f9b1e337b82457acfdefd41706e1
#
_entry.id   9d04f9b1e337b82457acfdefd41706e1
#
_cell.length_a   1.000
_cell.length_b   1.000
_cell.length_c   1.000
_cell.angle_alpha   90.00
_cell.angle_beta   90.00
_cell.angle_gamma   90.00
#
_symmetry.space_group_name_H-M   'P 1'
#
loop_
_entity.id
_entity.type
_entity.pdbx_description
1 polymer ?
#
loop_
_entity_poly.entity_id
_entity_poly.type
_entity_poly.pdbx_seq_one_letter_code
_entity_poly.pdbx_strand_id
1 'polypeptide(L)'
;VLVPPPKKTDKEHRLHLSNFPGMPAAFGVSFDPRDFIEYVVDGDKIETTTALQNHHEAVAQTVEVFLERVRHHDENEERRPDVWAFVLPEIIYTRCTRQARRSGVTLSPGEYVKRQKQRSNLPLLEDVIDLTKEDIFDDVPDFHRQAKAKLLKLGYTSQLVRETTLAPEAFTNAHGYPIRGVQDAATIAWNLATGLYYKTQAEPPWKIANMRDGVCYVGLVFKNLPNDRNNHACCAAQMFL
;
A
#
# COMPACT_ATOMS: atom_id res chain seq x y z
N VAL A 1 8.57 -17.52 16.78
CA VAL A 1 10.03 -17.37 16.67
C VAL A 1 10.42 -16.03 17.25
N LEU A 2 11.36 -16.01 18.20
CA LEU A 2 11.88 -14.76 18.77
C LEU A 2 12.85 -14.13 17.78
N VAL A 3 12.59 -12.88 17.40
CA VAL A 3 13.51 -12.09 16.56
C VAL A 3 14.39 -11.26 17.49
N PRO A 4 15.73 -11.39 17.41
CA PRO A 4 16.62 -10.69 18.32
C PRO A 4 16.59 -9.16 18.08
N PRO A 5 16.86 -8.35 19.10
CA PRO A 5 16.96 -6.91 18.95
C PRO A 5 18.18 -6.54 18.10
N PRO A 6 18.15 -5.39 17.40
CA PRO A 6 19.27 -4.90 16.64
C PRO A 6 20.45 -4.57 17.55
N LYS A 7 21.66 -4.71 17.02
CA LYS A 7 22.87 -4.22 17.69
C LYS A 7 22.81 -2.69 17.71
N LYS A 8 22.93 -2.08 18.88
CA LYS A 8 22.96 -0.60 19.04
C LYS A 8 24.14 -0.01 18.25
N THR A 9 23.84 0.82 17.29
CA THR A 9 24.81 1.78 16.71
C THR A 9 24.48 3.16 17.27
N ASP A 10 25.46 3.85 17.80
CA ASP A 10 25.32 5.06 18.63
C ASP A 10 24.78 6.34 17.95
N LYS A 11 24.25 6.26 16.74
CA LYS A 11 23.87 7.44 15.94
C LYS A 11 22.40 7.60 15.60
N GLU A 12 21.54 6.67 15.97
CA GLU A 12 20.13 6.80 15.64
C GLU A 12 19.26 6.72 16.90
N HIS A 13 18.66 7.85 17.26
CA HIS A 13 17.56 7.93 18.24
C HIS A 13 16.27 7.26 17.70
N ARG A 14 16.40 6.15 16.99
CA ARG A 14 15.23 5.37 16.57
C ARG A 14 14.77 4.55 17.75
N LEU A 15 13.47 4.55 17.98
CA LEU A 15 12.84 3.58 18.88
C LEU A 15 13.12 2.19 18.34
N HIS A 16 14.03 1.48 18.97
CA HIS A 16 14.26 0.06 18.70
C HIS A 16 13.21 -0.71 19.48
N LEU A 17 12.32 -1.40 18.75
CA LEU A 17 11.38 -2.32 19.36
C LEU A 17 12.15 -3.54 19.87
N SER A 18 11.74 -4.01 21.05
CA SER A 18 12.27 -5.26 21.60
C SER A 18 11.95 -6.46 20.68
N ASN A 19 12.46 -7.62 21.00
CA ASN A 19 12.16 -8.86 20.27
C ASN A 19 10.66 -9.00 20.02
N PHE A 20 10.30 -9.45 18.81
CA PHE A 20 8.91 -9.79 18.52
C PHE A 20 8.61 -11.21 19.03
N PRO A 21 7.69 -11.38 20.00
CA PRO A 21 7.42 -12.69 20.62
C PRO A 21 6.50 -13.58 19.77
N GLY A 22 6.03 -13.10 18.63
CA GLY A 22 5.03 -13.77 17.81
C GLY A 22 3.60 -13.29 18.08
N MET A 23 2.71 -13.50 17.11
CA MET A 23 1.30 -13.08 17.20
C MET A 23 0.56 -13.64 18.42
N PRO A 24 0.73 -14.94 18.79
CA PRO A 24 0.04 -15.48 19.96
C PRO A 24 0.41 -14.77 21.27
N ALA A 25 1.69 -14.50 21.47
CA ALA A 25 2.15 -13.84 22.69
C ALA A 25 1.88 -12.33 22.71
N ALA A 26 1.91 -11.67 21.53
CA ALA A 26 1.71 -10.23 21.43
C ALA A 26 0.22 -9.83 21.42
N PHE A 27 -0.63 -10.63 20.78
CA PHE A 27 -2.02 -10.26 20.49
C PHE A 27 -3.04 -11.36 20.86
N GLY A 28 -2.61 -12.51 21.37
CA GLY A 28 -3.49 -13.64 21.66
C GLY A 28 -4.07 -14.31 20.41
N VAL A 29 -3.50 -14.07 19.23
CA VAL A 29 -3.99 -14.59 17.95
C VAL A 29 -3.10 -15.71 17.45
N SER A 30 -3.70 -16.87 17.17
CA SER A 30 -3.03 -18.00 16.52
C SER A 30 -3.59 -18.16 15.11
N PHE A 31 -2.72 -18.53 14.17
CA PHE A 31 -3.09 -18.85 12.81
C PHE A 31 -2.94 -20.33 12.55
N ASP A 32 -3.92 -20.94 11.91
CA ASP A 32 -3.79 -22.27 11.31
C ASP A 32 -3.19 -22.12 9.90
N PRO A 33 -2.29 -23.00 9.45
CA PRO A 33 -1.82 -22.99 8.04
C PRO A 33 -2.95 -23.01 7.01
N ARG A 34 -4.10 -23.59 7.34
CA ARG A 34 -5.31 -23.60 6.49
C ARG A 34 -6.02 -22.27 6.40
N ASP A 35 -5.68 -21.30 7.26
CA ASP A 35 -6.21 -19.95 7.19
C ASP A 35 -5.52 -19.10 6.11
N PHE A 36 -4.46 -19.63 5.49
CA PHE A 36 -3.72 -18.95 4.42
C PHE A 36 -4.02 -19.61 3.08
N ILE A 37 -4.50 -18.80 2.16
CA ILE A 37 -4.65 -19.18 0.76
C ILE A 37 -3.62 -18.39 -0.04
N GLU A 38 -2.78 -19.08 -0.79
CA GLU A 38 -1.70 -18.46 -1.56
C GLU A 38 -2.05 -18.46 -3.05
N TYR A 39 -1.90 -17.30 -3.67
CA TYR A 39 -2.05 -17.11 -5.12
C TYR A 39 -0.75 -16.61 -5.72
N VAL A 40 -0.26 -17.32 -6.70
CA VAL A 40 0.90 -16.89 -7.47
C VAL A 40 0.45 -15.92 -8.56
N VAL A 41 1.07 -14.76 -8.61
CA VAL A 41 0.86 -13.76 -9.65
C VAL A 41 1.87 -14.00 -10.77
N ASP A 42 1.40 -13.88 -12.02
CA ASP A 42 2.20 -14.12 -13.22
C ASP A 42 3.32 -13.08 -13.36
N GLY A 43 4.58 -13.52 -13.24
CA GLY A 43 5.76 -12.69 -13.34
C GLY A 43 5.96 -12.05 -14.70
N ASP A 44 5.66 -12.77 -15.78
CA ASP A 44 5.79 -12.27 -17.15
C ASP A 44 4.77 -11.15 -17.43
N LYS A 45 3.56 -11.30 -16.89
CA LYS A 45 2.55 -10.22 -16.92
C LYS A 45 3.02 -8.98 -16.15
N ILE A 46 3.63 -9.17 -14.97
CA ILE A 46 4.18 -8.05 -14.19
C ILE A 46 5.28 -7.34 -14.97
N GLU A 47 6.22 -8.09 -15.56
CA GLU A 47 7.30 -7.50 -16.37
C GLU A 47 6.74 -6.71 -17.56
N THR A 48 5.82 -7.30 -18.31
CA THR A 48 5.20 -6.69 -19.49
C THR A 48 4.44 -5.43 -19.12
N THR A 49 3.59 -5.47 -18.09
CA THR A 49 2.77 -4.32 -17.72
C THR A 49 3.59 -3.19 -17.10
N THR A 50 4.60 -3.52 -16.29
CA THR A 50 5.49 -2.50 -15.71
C THR A 50 6.42 -1.86 -16.76
N ALA A 51 6.67 -2.51 -17.90
CA ALA A 51 7.49 -1.99 -18.99
C ALA A 51 6.75 -1.01 -19.93
N LEU A 52 5.43 -0.89 -19.82
CA LEU A 52 4.67 0.04 -20.65
C LEU A 52 5.19 1.48 -20.51
N GLN A 53 5.31 2.18 -21.62
CA GLN A 53 5.85 3.56 -21.66
C GLN A 53 4.98 4.54 -20.90
N ASN A 54 3.66 4.39 -20.99
CA ASN A 54 2.72 5.23 -20.29
C ASN A 54 2.61 4.82 -18.82
N HIS A 55 3.00 5.72 -17.93
CA HIS A 55 3.02 5.43 -16.49
C HIS A 55 1.63 5.11 -15.92
N HIS A 56 0.58 5.84 -16.32
CA HIS A 56 -0.79 5.59 -15.86
C HIS A 56 -1.28 4.21 -16.31
N GLU A 57 -0.99 3.86 -17.55
CA GLU A 57 -1.37 2.57 -18.11
C GLU A 57 -0.61 1.43 -17.44
N ALA A 58 0.70 1.59 -17.24
CA ALA A 58 1.53 0.61 -16.54
C ALA A 58 1.03 0.35 -15.12
N VAL A 59 0.77 1.40 -14.35
CA VAL A 59 0.23 1.24 -13.00
C VAL A 59 -1.14 0.58 -13.03
N ALA A 60 -2.04 1.04 -13.90
CA ALA A 60 -3.40 0.50 -13.98
C ALA A 60 -3.41 -0.98 -14.37
N GLN A 61 -2.65 -1.37 -15.40
CA GLN A 61 -2.57 -2.76 -15.85
C GLN A 61 -1.86 -3.66 -14.85
N THR A 62 -0.77 -3.17 -14.22
CA THR A 62 -0.09 -3.95 -13.18
C THR A 62 -1.00 -4.20 -11.96
N VAL A 63 -1.81 -3.23 -11.57
CA VAL A 63 -2.82 -3.43 -10.50
C VAL A 63 -3.85 -4.49 -10.91
N GLU A 64 -4.30 -4.50 -12.18
CA GLU A 64 -5.26 -5.50 -12.66
C GLU A 64 -4.69 -6.92 -12.60
N VAL A 65 -3.40 -7.12 -12.83
CA VAL A 65 -2.76 -8.45 -12.70
C VAL A 65 -2.96 -9.05 -11.30
N PHE A 66 -2.88 -8.22 -10.25
CA PHE A 66 -3.17 -8.66 -8.88
C PHE A 66 -4.67 -8.84 -8.63
N LEU A 67 -5.49 -7.94 -9.15
CA LEU A 67 -6.94 -8.03 -8.96
C LEU A 67 -7.58 -9.20 -9.70
N GLU A 68 -6.96 -9.72 -10.76
CA GLU A 68 -7.36 -10.98 -11.37
C GLU A 68 -7.37 -12.12 -10.35
N ARG A 69 -6.41 -12.18 -9.44
CA ARG A 69 -6.36 -13.21 -8.38
C ARG A 69 -7.42 -12.99 -7.31
N VAL A 70 -7.73 -11.75 -7.00
CA VAL A 70 -8.83 -11.42 -6.07
C VAL A 70 -10.17 -11.86 -6.65
N ARG A 71 -10.44 -11.52 -7.92
CA ARG A 71 -11.67 -11.97 -8.61
C ARG A 71 -11.75 -13.47 -8.72
N HIS A 72 -10.64 -14.11 -9.06
CA HIS A 72 -10.58 -15.58 -9.12
C HIS A 72 -10.93 -16.23 -7.77
N HIS A 73 -10.46 -15.67 -6.67
CA HIS A 73 -10.85 -16.10 -5.33
C HIS A 73 -12.36 -15.92 -5.12
N ASP A 74 -12.90 -14.73 -5.42
CA ASP A 74 -14.31 -14.43 -5.22
C ASP A 74 -15.27 -15.35 -6.05
N GLU A 75 -14.79 -15.84 -7.19
CA GLU A 75 -15.54 -16.72 -8.05
C GLU A 75 -15.46 -18.19 -7.62
N ASN A 76 -14.42 -18.62 -6.92
CA ASN A 76 -14.15 -20.04 -6.66
C ASN A 76 -14.19 -20.41 -5.17
N GLU A 77 -14.10 -19.43 -4.27
CA GLU A 77 -14.03 -19.66 -2.83
C GLU A 77 -15.23 -19.02 -2.12
N GLU A 78 -15.88 -19.78 -1.25
CA GLU A 78 -17.00 -19.26 -0.46
C GLU A 78 -16.54 -18.38 0.72
N ARG A 79 -15.33 -18.67 1.22
CA ARG A 79 -14.78 -17.95 2.38
C ARG A 79 -14.12 -16.65 1.97
N ARG A 80 -14.68 -15.55 2.42
CA ARG A 80 -14.10 -14.23 2.24
C ARG A 80 -12.87 -14.05 3.14
N PRO A 81 -11.70 -13.60 2.61
CA PRO A 81 -10.53 -13.35 3.44
C PRO A 81 -10.69 -12.07 4.26
N ASP A 82 -10.17 -12.07 5.49
CA ASP A 82 -10.14 -10.89 6.36
C ASP A 82 -9.19 -9.82 5.82
N VAL A 83 -8.10 -10.23 5.16
CA VAL A 83 -7.10 -9.32 4.60
C VAL A 83 -6.40 -9.93 3.39
N TRP A 84 -6.23 -9.13 2.36
CA TRP A 84 -5.36 -9.45 1.22
C TRP A 84 -3.94 -8.96 1.47
N ALA A 85 -2.97 -9.86 1.50
CA ALA A 85 -1.56 -9.52 1.59
C ALA A 85 -0.90 -9.58 0.21
N PHE A 86 -0.51 -8.45 -0.34
CA PHE A 86 0.21 -8.39 -1.62
C PHE A 86 1.70 -8.26 -1.36
N VAL A 87 2.45 -9.27 -1.78
CA VAL A 87 3.91 -9.21 -1.82
C VAL A 87 4.33 -8.61 -3.15
N LEU A 88 4.95 -7.44 -3.10
CA LEU A 88 5.26 -6.65 -4.29
C LEU A 88 6.71 -6.88 -4.72
N PRO A 89 6.92 -7.39 -5.95
CA PRO A 89 8.24 -7.43 -6.56
C PRO A 89 8.88 -6.04 -6.64
N GLU A 90 10.19 -5.98 -6.52
CA GLU A 90 10.94 -4.73 -6.55
C GLU A 90 10.75 -3.94 -7.85
N ILE A 91 10.50 -4.65 -8.96
CA ILE A 91 10.22 -4.04 -10.26
C ILE A 91 8.97 -3.15 -10.24
N ILE A 92 7.92 -3.55 -9.50
CA ILE A 92 6.73 -2.71 -9.34
C ILE A 92 7.09 -1.44 -8.58
N TYR A 93 7.91 -1.56 -7.54
CA TYR A 93 8.31 -0.41 -6.75
C TYR A 93 9.15 0.58 -7.57
N THR A 94 10.06 0.08 -8.38
CA THR A 94 10.95 0.91 -9.22
C THR A 94 10.23 1.55 -10.41
N ARG A 95 9.20 0.90 -10.96
CA ARG A 95 8.54 1.34 -12.20
C ARG A 95 7.12 1.87 -12.04
N CYS A 96 6.42 1.55 -10.96
CA CYS A 96 5.00 1.89 -10.76
C CYS A 96 4.74 2.72 -9.52
N THR A 97 5.76 3.38 -8.96
CA THR A 97 5.59 4.35 -7.87
C THR A 97 5.63 5.78 -8.39
N ARG A 98 5.19 6.72 -7.56
CA ARG A 98 5.24 8.15 -7.82
C ARG A 98 6.65 8.65 -8.18
N GLN A 99 7.70 7.99 -7.70
CA GLN A 99 9.10 8.36 -7.91
C GLN A 99 9.74 7.65 -9.10
N ALA A 100 9.00 6.79 -9.80
CA ALA A 100 9.51 6.06 -10.94
C ALA A 100 9.96 7.01 -12.05
N ARG A 101 11.26 6.93 -12.42
CA ARG A 101 11.80 7.69 -13.53
C ARG A 101 11.52 6.90 -14.81
N ARG A 102 10.70 7.44 -15.69
CA ARG A 102 10.44 6.88 -17.02
C ARG A 102 10.99 7.80 -18.09
N SER A 103 11.74 7.24 -19.01
CA SER A 103 12.09 7.90 -20.26
C SER A 103 10.95 7.63 -21.25
N GLY A 104 10.09 8.59 -21.50
CA GLY A 104 8.99 8.47 -22.48
C GLY A 104 7.92 9.53 -22.28
N VAL A 105 7.11 9.74 -23.30
CA VAL A 105 6.03 10.71 -23.29
C VAL A 105 4.96 10.26 -22.29
N THR A 106 4.92 10.88 -21.15
CA THR A 106 3.76 10.82 -20.26
C THR A 106 2.59 11.47 -21.01
N LEU A 107 1.46 10.77 -21.15
CA LEU A 107 0.26 11.43 -21.64
C LEU A 107 -0.02 12.62 -20.74
N SER A 108 -0.37 13.75 -21.37
CA SER A 108 -0.89 14.85 -20.59
C SER A 108 -2.15 14.36 -19.84
N PRO A 109 -2.43 14.88 -18.65
CA PRO A 109 -3.63 14.50 -17.90
C PRO A 109 -4.91 14.63 -18.72
N GLY A 110 -5.01 15.63 -19.59
CA GLY A 110 -6.13 15.79 -20.51
C GLY A 110 -6.27 14.65 -21.52
N GLU A 111 -5.17 14.10 -22.03
CA GLU A 111 -5.19 12.93 -22.91
C GLU A 111 -5.55 11.64 -22.16
N TYR A 112 -5.11 11.51 -20.91
CA TYR A 112 -5.48 10.38 -20.06
C TYR A 112 -6.99 10.38 -19.79
N VAL A 113 -7.56 11.52 -19.36
CA VAL A 113 -9.00 11.67 -19.13
C VAL A 113 -9.80 11.41 -20.41
N LYS A 114 -9.32 11.91 -21.55
CA LYS A 114 -9.96 11.70 -22.86
C LYS A 114 -9.97 10.22 -23.28
N ARG A 115 -8.88 9.48 -23.03
CA ARG A 115 -8.81 8.03 -23.27
C ARG A 115 -9.67 7.23 -22.31
N GLN A 116 -9.73 7.62 -21.04
CA GLN A 116 -10.62 7.00 -20.05
C GLN A 116 -12.10 7.18 -20.42
N LYS A 117 -12.49 8.39 -20.85
CA LYS A 117 -13.84 8.66 -21.35
C LYS A 117 -14.19 7.84 -22.59
N GLN A 118 -13.26 7.68 -23.52
CA GLN A 118 -13.44 6.86 -24.72
C GLN A 118 -13.59 5.36 -24.41
N ARG A 119 -12.91 4.85 -23.35
CA ARG A 119 -13.01 3.45 -22.93
C ARG A 119 -14.26 3.13 -22.12
N SER A 120 -14.78 4.09 -21.35
CA SER A 120 -15.88 3.84 -20.41
C SER A 120 -17.28 3.96 -21.01
N ASN A 121 -17.43 4.55 -22.21
CA ASN A 121 -18.73 4.81 -22.86
C ASN A 121 -19.79 5.43 -21.91
N LEU A 122 -19.38 6.10 -20.83
CA LEU A 122 -20.27 6.67 -19.83
C LEU A 122 -20.39 8.19 -20.01
N PRO A 123 -21.56 8.71 -20.48
CA PRO A 123 -21.78 10.14 -20.63
C PRO A 123 -21.88 10.91 -19.30
N LEU A 124 -22.06 10.21 -18.18
CA LEU A 124 -22.40 10.79 -16.89
C LEU A 124 -21.23 11.36 -16.08
N LEU A 125 -20.00 11.26 -16.57
CA LEU A 125 -18.80 11.73 -15.84
C LEU A 125 -18.42 13.18 -16.19
N GLU A 126 -19.10 13.81 -17.14
CA GLU A 126 -18.77 15.19 -17.53
C GLU A 126 -19.14 16.22 -16.48
N ASP A 127 -20.22 16.00 -15.73
CA ASP A 127 -20.73 16.95 -14.72
C ASP A 127 -20.09 16.82 -13.33
N VAL A 128 -19.30 15.78 -13.09
CA VAL A 128 -18.74 15.48 -11.75
C VAL A 128 -17.25 15.80 -11.66
N ILE A 129 -16.57 15.99 -12.78
CA ILE A 129 -15.13 16.24 -12.80
C ILE A 129 -14.86 17.65 -13.35
N ASP A 130 -15.22 18.64 -12.58
CA ASP A 130 -14.58 19.96 -12.67
C ASP A 130 -13.25 19.94 -11.90
N LEU A 131 -12.41 18.97 -12.27
CA LEU A 131 -11.03 18.95 -11.82
C LEU A 131 -10.28 20.03 -12.57
N THR A 132 -9.80 21.03 -11.87
CA THR A 132 -8.88 22.01 -12.43
C THR A 132 -7.70 21.29 -13.05
N LYS A 133 -7.11 21.83 -14.12
CA LYS A 133 -5.94 21.21 -14.77
C LYS A 133 -4.81 20.92 -13.76
N GLU A 134 -4.69 21.71 -12.71
CA GLU A 134 -3.70 21.60 -11.67
C GLU A 134 -3.92 20.37 -10.77
N ASP A 135 -5.18 20.04 -10.43
CA ASP A 135 -5.52 18.87 -9.62
C ASP A 135 -5.17 17.56 -10.32
N ILE A 136 -5.26 17.55 -11.65
CA ILE A 136 -4.93 16.38 -12.47
C ILE A 136 -3.41 16.19 -12.59
N PHE A 137 -2.64 17.30 -12.62
CA PHE A 137 -1.18 17.24 -12.77
C PHE A 137 -0.45 16.73 -11.53
N ASP A 138 -1.03 16.91 -10.35
CA ASP A 138 -0.43 16.48 -9.09
C ASP A 138 -0.68 14.98 -8.77
N ASP A 139 -1.62 14.34 -9.48
CA ASP A 139 -1.93 12.94 -9.24
C ASP A 139 -1.07 12.01 -10.09
N VAL A 140 0.21 11.90 -9.71
CA VAL A 140 1.08 10.88 -10.28
C VAL A 140 0.59 9.51 -9.80
N PRO A 141 0.21 8.61 -10.72
CA PRO A 141 -0.30 7.29 -10.35
C PRO A 141 0.74 6.50 -9.58
N ASP A 142 0.25 5.79 -8.59
CA ASP A 142 1.04 5.00 -7.67
C ASP A 142 0.34 3.66 -7.46
N PHE A 143 1.06 2.56 -7.69
CA PHE A 143 0.52 1.21 -7.54
C PHE A 143 -0.12 0.99 -6.17
N HIS A 144 0.59 1.38 -5.10
CA HIS A 144 0.13 1.16 -3.73
C HIS A 144 -1.23 1.84 -3.46
N ARG A 145 -1.39 3.08 -3.93
CA ARG A 145 -2.64 3.83 -3.75
C ARG A 145 -3.77 3.26 -4.59
N GLN A 146 -3.50 2.94 -5.86
CA GLN A 146 -4.53 2.40 -6.76
C GLN A 146 -4.97 0.99 -6.35
N ALA A 147 -4.05 0.10 -5.99
CA ALA A 147 -4.38 -1.24 -5.50
C ALA A 147 -5.26 -1.16 -4.25
N LYS A 148 -4.88 -0.34 -3.26
CA LYS A 148 -5.69 -0.15 -2.05
C LYS A 148 -7.07 0.43 -2.34
N ALA A 149 -7.16 1.44 -3.21
CA ALA A 149 -8.44 2.06 -3.55
C ALA A 149 -9.38 1.07 -4.25
N LYS A 150 -8.85 0.24 -5.17
CA LYS A 150 -9.66 -0.78 -5.86
C LYS A 150 -10.09 -1.91 -4.93
N LEU A 151 -9.20 -2.40 -4.06
CA LEU A 151 -9.55 -3.41 -3.05
C LEU A 151 -10.59 -2.89 -2.07
N LEU A 152 -10.45 -1.65 -1.63
CA LEU A 152 -11.43 -1.02 -0.74
C LEU A 152 -12.82 -0.89 -1.39
N LYS A 153 -12.88 -0.57 -2.71
CA LYS A 153 -14.14 -0.56 -3.47
C LYS A 153 -14.80 -1.95 -3.54
N LEU A 154 -14.00 -3.02 -3.54
CA LEU A 154 -14.49 -4.40 -3.45
C LEU A 154 -14.82 -4.79 -2.00
N GLY A 155 -14.62 -3.88 -1.04
CA GLY A 155 -14.86 -4.11 0.37
C GLY A 155 -13.77 -4.94 1.06
N TYR A 156 -12.58 -5.02 0.48
CA TYR A 156 -11.47 -5.77 1.05
C TYR A 156 -10.47 -4.87 1.76
N THR A 157 -10.00 -5.35 2.89
CA THR A 157 -8.84 -4.82 3.59
C THR A 157 -7.56 -5.36 2.98
N SER A 158 -6.51 -4.57 2.90
CA SER A 158 -5.26 -5.00 2.27
C SER A 158 -4.00 -4.58 3.02
N GLN A 159 -2.97 -5.43 2.91
CA GLN A 159 -1.60 -5.14 3.33
C GLN A 159 -0.67 -5.33 2.14
N LEU A 160 0.04 -4.27 1.75
CA LEU A 160 1.05 -4.35 0.72
C LEU A 160 2.42 -4.35 1.39
N VAL A 161 3.29 -5.25 0.98
CA VAL A 161 4.64 -5.40 1.52
C VAL A 161 5.61 -5.69 0.37
N ARG A 162 6.81 -5.13 0.43
CA ARG A 162 7.84 -5.40 -0.59
C ARG A 162 8.53 -6.74 -0.30
N GLU A 163 8.82 -7.51 -1.34
CA GLU A 163 9.61 -8.74 -1.23
C GLU A 163 10.96 -8.50 -0.54
N THR A 164 11.61 -7.37 -0.86
CA THR A 164 12.86 -6.94 -0.23
C THR A 164 12.74 -6.58 1.26
N THR A 165 11.53 -6.46 1.78
CA THR A 165 11.28 -6.28 3.22
C THR A 165 11.13 -7.63 3.92
N LEU A 166 10.52 -8.61 3.24
CA LEU A 166 10.28 -9.94 3.79
C LEU A 166 11.54 -10.80 3.78
N ALA A 167 12.34 -10.69 2.72
CA ALA A 167 13.55 -11.48 2.51
C ALA A 167 14.73 -10.59 2.05
N PRO A 168 15.21 -9.65 2.87
CA PRO A 168 16.26 -8.72 2.46
C PRO A 168 17.57 -9.41 2.08
N GLU A 169 17.84 -10.59 2.63
CA GLU A 169 19.00 -11.41 2.33
C GLU A 169 18.95 -12.05 0.94
N ALA A 170 17.77 -12.23 0.37
CA ALA A 170 17.61 -12.74 -1.00
C ALA A 170 17.88 -11.67 -2.06
N PHE A 171 17.85 -10.40 -1.68
CA PHE A 171 18.00 -9.26 -2.58
C PHE A 171 19.25 -8.46 -2.23
N THR A 172 20.39 -8.95 -2.70
CA THR A 172 21.70 -8.32 -2.44
C THR A 172 22.31 -7.76 -3.72
N ASN A 173 23.15 -6.73 -3.56
CA ASN A 173 23.97 -6.20 -4.63
C ASN A 173 25.19 -7.10 -4.90
N ALA A 174 26.02 -6.76 -5.89
CA ALA A 174 27.22 -7.51 -6.25
C ALA A 174 28.25 -7.66 -5.11
N HIS A 175 28.13 -6.86 -4.06
CA HIS A 175 28.99 -6.91 -2.87
C HIS A 175 28.36 -7.67 -1.70
N GLY A 176 27.21 -8.33 -1.90
CA GLY A 176 26.51 -9.09 -0.88
C GLY A 176 25.72 -8.25 0.15
N TYR A 177 25.61 -6.94 -0.05
CA TYR A 177 24.78 -6.09 0.80
C TYR A 177 23.36 -5.99 0.26
N PRO A 178 22.34 -5.88 1.14
CA PRO A 178 20.95 -5.66 0.71
C PRO A 178 20.86 -4.47 -0.26
N ILE A 179 20.05 -4.61 -1.33
CA ILE A 179 19.88 -3.57 -2.36
C ILE A 179 19.28 -2.27 -1.82
N ARG A 180 18.68 -2.33 -0.63
CA ARG A 180 18.19 -1.15 0.10
C ARG A 180 18.29 -1.34 1.61
N GLY A 181 18.34 -0.24 2.34
CA GLY A 181 18.19 -0.27 3.79
C GLY A 181 16.78 -0.69 4.20
N VAL A 182 16.69 -1.65 5.11
CA VAL A 182 15.46 -2.08 5.77
C VAL A 182 15.61 -1.92 7.28
N GLN A 183 14.48 -1.83 7.98
CA GLN A 183 14.48 -1.89 9.44
C GLN A 183 14.94 -3.28 9.90
N ASP A 184 15.32 -3.40 11.15
CA ASP A 184 15.60 -4.70 11.75
C ASP A 184 14.36 -5.61 11.74
N ALA A 185 14.61 -6.91 11.74
CA ALA A 185 13.56 -7.91 11.60
C ALA A 185 12.49 -7.85 12.73
N ALA A 186 12.89 -7.48 13.95
CA ALA A 186 11.94 -7.34 15.04
C ALA A 186 10.99 -6.16 14.82
N THR A 187 11.52 -5.02 14.38
CA THR A 187 10.72 -3.83 14.03
C THR A 187 9.78 -4.12 12.84
N ILE A 188 10.25 -4.82 11.82
CA ILE A 188 9.40 -5.23 10.68
C ILE A 188 8.28 -6.14 11.17
N ALA A 189 8.61 -7.15 11.99
CA ALA A 189 7.64 -8.10 12.53
C ALA A 189 6.57 -7.39 13.38
N TRP A 190 6.96 -6.48 14.27
CA TRP A 190 6.02 -5.68 15.06
C TRP A 190 5.09 -4.83 14.18
N ASN A 191 5.65 -4.11 13.21
CA ASN A 191 4.87 -3.25 12.33
C ASN A 191 3.87 -4.04 11.48
N LEU A 192 4.29 -5.17 10.90
CA LEU A 192 3.41 -6.03 10.11
C LEU A 192 2.33 -6.67 10.98
N ALA A 193 2.72 -7.25 12.12
CA ALA A 193 1.81 -7.92 13.03
C ALA A 193 0.74 -6.95 13.58
N THR A 194 1.17 -5.76 14.04
CA THR A 194 0.26 -4.72 14.51
C THR A 194 -0.70 -4.27 13.41
N GLY A 195 -0.16 -4.06 12.20
CA GLY A 195 -0.97 -3.65 11.06
C GLY A 195 -1.97 -4.71 10.60
N LEU A 196 -1.59 -5.99 10.61
CA LEU A 196 -2.48 -7.10 10.29
C LEU A 196 -3.53 -7.28 11.37
N TYR A 197 -3.13 -7.30 12.65
CA TYR A 197 -4.06 -7.38 13.77
C TYR A 197 -5.12 -6.30 13.72
N TYR A 198 -4.73 -5.03 13.53
CA TYR A 198 -5.67 -3.91 13.40
C TYR A 198 -6.68 -4.12 12.26
N LYS A 199 -6.23 -4.64 11.12
CA LYS A 199 -7.05 -4.81 9.93
C LYS A 199 -8.02 -5.97 9.97
N THR A 200 -7.77 -6.96 10.81
CA THR A 200 -8.63 -8.14 11.00
C THR A 200 -9.67 -7.93 12.10
N GLN A 201 -9.63 -6.81 12.84
CA GLN A 201 -10.61 -6.53 13.89
C GLN A 201 -11.82 -5.79 13.29
N ALA A 202 -13.01 -6.17 13.73
CA ALA A 202 -14.25 -5.50 13.35
C ALA A 202 -14.32 -4.07 13.91
N GLU A 203 -13.75 -3.86 15.09
CA GLU A 203 -13.63 -2.55 15.73
C GLU A 203 -12.15 -2.20 15.94
N PRO A 204 -11.77 -0.90 15.95
CA PRO A 204 -10.42 -0.48 16.25
C PRO A 204 -9.93 -1.07 17.58
N PRO A 205 -8.85 -1.89 17.60
CA PRO A 205 -8.40 -2.57 18.80
C PRO A 205 -7.66 -1.67 19.79
N TRP A 206 -7.33 -0.44 19.37
CA TRP A 206 -6.70 0.53 20.24
C TRP A 206 -7.60 1.74 20.47
N LYS A 207 -7.59 2.22 21.70
CA LYS A 207 -8.24 3.47 22.09
C LYS A 207 -7.19 4.45 22.60
N ILE A 208 -7.45 5.74 22.43
CA ILE A 208 -6.60 6.77 23.02
C ILE A 208 -6.71 6.64 24.54
N ALA A 209 -5.57 6.51 25.22
CA ALA A 209 -5.54 6.44 26.68
C ALA A 209 -6.07 7.76 27.28
N ASN A 210 -6.79 7.65 28.40
CA ASN A 210 -7.32 8.81 29.14
C ASN A 210 -8.29 9.68 28.34
N MET A 211 -9.06 9.12 27.41
CA MET A 211 -10.19 9.84 26.80
C MET A 211 -11.21 10.18 27.87
N ARG A 212 -11.66 11.44 27.86
CA ARG A 212 -12.79 11.87 28.70
C ARG A 212 -14.09 11.43 28.02
N ASP A 213 -15.04 10.99 28.83
CA ASP A 213 -16.39 10.68 28.33
C ASP A 213 -17.03 11.91 27.67
N GLY A 214 -17.68 11.70 26.53
CA GLY A 214 -18.37 12.76 25.79
C GLY A 214 -17.45 13.72 25.02
N VAL A 215 -16.15 13.42 24.89
CA VAL A 215 -15.19 14.20 24.09
C VAL A 215 -14.92 13.48 22.77
N CYS A 216 -15.08 14.21 21.67
CA CYS A 216 -14.69 13.76 20.34
C CYS A 216 -13.31 14.35 20.00
N TYR A 217 -12.40 13.49 19.55
CA TYR A 217 -11.08 13.89 19.05
C TYR A 217 -11.09 13.85 17.52
N VAL A 218 -10.70 14.95 16.89
CA VAL A 218 -10.63 15.04 15.42
C VAL A 218 -9.18 15.26 15.00
N GLY A 219 -8.62 14.28 14.32
CA GLY A 219 -7.31 14.39 13.67
C GLY A 219 -7.45 14.97 12.26
N LEU A 220 -6.74 16.07 11.98
CA LEU A 220 -6.70 16.66 10.64
C LEU A 220 -5.31 16.46 10.04
N VAL A 221 -5.26 15.99 8.81
CA VAL A 221 -4.03 15.84 8.04
C VAL A 221 -4.03 16.88 6.90
N PHE A 222 -2.96 17.64 6.81
CA PHE A 222 -2.79 18.67 5.80
C PHE A 222 -1.70 18.28 4.81
N LYS A 223 -1.90 18.57 3.54
CA LYS A 223 -0.89 18.49 2.49
C LYS A 223 -0.46 19.88 2.11
N ASN A 224 0.84 20.15 2.07
CA ASN A 224 1.37 21.37 1.48
C ASN A 224 1.18 21.35 -0.03
N LEU A 225 0.69 22.44 -0.59
CA LEU A 225 0.61 22.56 -2.05
C LEU A 225 2.03 22.70 -2.63
N PRO A 226 2.34 22.05 -3.76
CA PRO A 226 3.71 21.99 -4.28
C PRO A 226 4.31 23.35 -4.61
N ASN A 227 3.50 24.29 -5.01
CA ASN A 227 3.92 25.63 -5.46
C ASN A 227 3.61 26.74 -4.45
N ASP A 228 3.01 26.43 -3.33
CA ASP A 228 2.65 27.41 -2.30
C ASP A 228 2.83 26.81 -0.91
N ARG A 229 3.95 27.17 -0.27
CA ARG A 229 4.29 26.68 1.08
C ARG A 229 3.39 27.26 2.18
N ASN A 230 2.65 28.31 1.88
CA ASN A 230 1.77 28.99 2.85
C ASN A 230 0.33 28.45 2.81
N ASN A 231 -0.03 27.76 1.74
CA ASN A 231 -1.36 27.17 1.59
C ASN A 231 -1.32 25.65 1.84
N HIS A 232 -2.24 25.20 2.67
CA HIS A 232 -2.39 23.81 3.04
C HIS A 232 -3.78 23.32 2.65
N ALA A 233 -3.85 22.18 1.98
CA ALA A 233 -5.10 21.50 1.73
C ALA A 233 -5.33 20.43 2.80
N CYS A 234 -6.52 20.39 3.37
CA CYS A 234 -6.92 19.30 4.26
C CYS A 234 -7.12 18.04 3.41
N CYS A 235 -6.38 16.97 3.74
CA CYS A 235 -6.43 15.71 2.98
C CYS A 235 -7.36 14.68 3.63
N ALA A 236 -7.46 14.69 4.95
CA ALA A 236 -8.27 13.73 5.70
C ALA A 236 -8.65 14.31 7.06
N ALA A 237 -9.81 13.91 7.54
CA ALA A 237 -10.24 14.10 8.92
C ALA A 237 -10.63 12.73 9.49
N GLN A 238 -10.14 12.41 10.68
CA GLN A 238 -10.50 11.19 11.39
C GLN A 238 -11.07 11.57 12.74
N MET A 239 -12.24 11.04 13.02
CA MET A 239 -12.94 11.26 14.28
C MET A 239 -12.81 10.03 15.17
N PHE A 240 -12.50 10.25 16.43
CA PHE A 240 -12.45 9.22 17.48
C PHE A 240 -13.51 9.55 18.52
N LEU A 241 -14.38 8.61 18.79
CA LEU A 241 -15.48 8.68 19.76
C LEU A 241 -15.17 7.81 20.96
#